data_2a333e58f03cbac270fcf5faf07321c6
#
_entry.id   2a333e58f03cbac270fcf5faf07321c6
#
_cell.length_a   1.000
_cell.length_b   1.000
_cell.length_c   1.000
_cell.angle_alpha   90.00
_cell.angle_beta   90.00
_cell.angle_gamma   90.00
#
_symmetry.space_group_name_H-M   'P 1'
#
loop_
_entity.id
_entity.type
_entity.pdbx_description
1 polymer ?
#
loop_
_entity_poly.entity_id
_entity_poly.type
_entity_poly.pdbx_seq_one_letter_code
_entity_poly.pdbx_strand_id
1 'polypeptide(L)'
;GVLAGSKYDSNVYIDSIVSTVLPANARSLGLDSVDVPSYAFIVKSTSLTNRDLHVEFHGGKLVGLVSPGLVRWGDCSAPGWQGFNVTLGCYLLLDNLHLSYVGSAKGDSVLNTNKTLSLNVVPVKSSAFIEVTSGSGGIPSLKTWLIRPLNFSVGVTKPLTLNDQRKTAFQSEIAKQSQAALLNVLLVRFKEAVERSVRSVKMPKP
;
A
#
# COMPACT_ATOMS: atom_id res chain seq x y z
N GLY A 1 -23.22 -11.69 -34.68
CA GLY A 1 -22.81 -10.36 -34.18
C GLY A 1 -21.60 -10.44 -33.25
N VAL A 2 -20.88 -9.36 -33.15
CA VAL A 2 -19.75 -9.26 -32.20
C VAL A 2 -20.31 -9.06 -30.80
N LEU A 3 -19.94 -9.96 -29.88
CA LEU A 3 -20.33 -9.80 -28.48
C LEU A 3 -19.57 -8.63 -27.87
N ALA A 4 -20.27 -7.81 -27.10
CA ALA A 4 -19.64 -6.75 -26.31
C ALA A 4 -18.76 -7.36 -25.22
N GLY A 5 -17.65 -6.73 -24.90
CA GLY A 5 -16.82 -7.09 -23.77
C GLY A 5 -17.58 -6.93 -22.45
N SER A 6 -17.20 -7.70 -21.46
CA SER A 6 -17.91 -7.77 -20.18
C SER A 6 -16.99 -7.41 -19.01
N LYS A 7 -17.60 -7.14 -17.84
CA LYS A 7 -16.86 -7.01 -16.57
C LYS A 7 -16.01 -8.25 -16.31
N TYR A 8 -16.51 -9.43 -16.65
CA TYR A 8 -15.78 -10.67 -16.52
C TYR A 8 -14.48 -10.64 -17.33
N ASP A 9 -14.51 -10.16 -18.58
CA ASP A 9 -13.31 -10.05 -19.41
C ASP A 9 -12.27 -9.11 -18.78
N SER A 10 -12.72 -8.00 -18.24
CA SER A 10 -11.84 -7.07 -17.51
C SER A 10 -11.27 -7.71 -16.24
N ASN A 11 -12.09 -8.45 -15.50
CA ASN A 11 -11.66 -9.16 -14.30
C ASN A 11 -10.57 -10.20 -14.61
N VAL A 12 -10.77 -11.01 -15.65
CA VAL A 12 -9.79 -12.00 -16.10
C VAL A 12 -8.48 -11.32 -16.49
N TYR A 13 -8.57 -10.22 -17.23
CA TYR A 13 -7.42 -9.44 -17.66
C TYR A 13 -6.59 -8.95 -16.46
N ILE A 14 -7.23 -8.25 -15.52
CA ILE A 14 -6.50 -7.69 -14.37
C ILE A 14 -6.00 -8.78 -13.43
N ASP A 15 -6.77 -9.87 -13.25
CA ASP A 15 -6.35 -10.99 -12.41
C ASP A 15 -5.09 -11.65 -12.96
N SER A 16 -4.95 -11.79 -14.28
CA SER A 16 -3.74 -12.33 -14.90
C SER A 16 -2.53 -11.40 -14.68
N ILE A 17 -2.75 -10.09 -14.68
CA ILE A 17 -1.69 -9.12 -14.40
C ILE A 17 -1.25 -9.21 -12.96
N VAL A 18 -2.14 -9.08 -12.00
CA VAL A 18 -1.78 -8.99 -10.57
C VAL A 18 -1.29 -10.32 -10.00
N SER A 19 -1.69 -11.46 -10.58
CA SER A 19 -1.26 -12.77 -10.09
C SER A 19 0.08 -13.23 -10.67
N THR A 20 0.46 -12.78 -11.85
CA THR A 20 1.62 -13.33 -12.60
C THR A 20 2.57 -12.24 -13.09
N VAL A 21 2.10 -11.32 -13.90
CA VAL A 21 2.94 -10.37 -14.64
C VAL A 21 3.50 -9.28 -13.71
N LEU A 22 2.66 -8.68 -12.90
CA LEU A 22 3.06 -7.65 -11.96
C LEU A 22 4.03 -8.16 -10.90
N PRO A 23 3.78 -9.32 -10.25
CA PRO A 23 4.77 -9.88 -9.33
C PRO A 23 6.14 -10.13 -9.97
N ALA A 24 6.18 -10.62 -11.20
CA ALA A 24 7.44 -10.85 -11.91
C ALA A 24 8.19 -9.54 -12.18
N ASN A 25 7.49 -8.50 -12.64
CA ASN A 25 8.09 -7.18 -12.86
C ASN A 25 8.54 -6.51 -11.56
N ALA A 26 7.74 -6.62 -10.50
CA ALA A 26 8.11 -6.11 -9.19
C ALA A 26 9.35 -6.81 -8.64
N ARG A 27 9.45 -8.13 -8.81
CA ARG A 27 10.63 -8.90 -8.41
C ARG A 27 11.87 -8.46 -9.19
N SER A 28 11.77 -8.26 -10.49
CA SER A 28 12.90 -7.82 -11.30
C SER A 28 13.40 -6.43 -10.92
N LEU A 29 12.55 -5.60 -10.33
CA LEU A 29 12.91 -4.29 -9.77
C LEU A 29 13.41 -4.36 -8.32
N GLY A 30 13.52 -5.56 -7.75
CA GLY A 30 14.00 -5.74 -6.37
C GLY A 30 12.98 -5.36 -5.31
N LEU A 31 11.66 -5.47 -5.61
CA LEU A 31 10.61 -5.05 -4.71
C LEU A 31 10.06 -6.18 -3.83
N ASP A 32 10.77 -7.31 -3.70
CA ASP A 32 10.41 -8.40 -2.78
C ASP A 32 10.34 -7.91 -1.34
N SER A 33 11.33 -7.12 -0.94
CA SER A 33 11.42 -6.48 0.37
C SER A 33 12.08 -5.12 0.17
N VAL A 34 11.40 -4.06 0.53
CA VAL A 34 11.85 -2.69 0.27
C VAL A 34 12.21 -2.03 1.60
N ASP A 35 13.42 -1.47 1.69
CA ASP A 35 13.80 -0.67 2.84
C ASP A 35 13.01 0.64 2.86
N VAL A 36 12.49 0.99 4.03
CA VAL A 36 11.76 2.24 4.25
C VAL A 36 12.47 3.07 5.32
N PRO A 37 12.32 4.41 5.30
CA PRO A 37 13.06 5.27 6.22
C PRO A 37 12.74 5.03 7.69
N SER A 38 13.78 5.15 8.53
CA SER A 38 13.62 5.23 9.99
C SER A 38 12.98 6.56 10.37
N TYR A 39 12.32 6.57 11.51
CA TYR A 39 11.76 7.83 12.06
C TYR A 39 11.68 7.79 13.57
N ALA A 40 11.58 8.98 14.15
CA ALA A 40 11.44 9.18 15.59
C ALA A 40 10.44 10.30 15.85
N PHE A 41 9.75 10.21 16.97
CA PHE A 41 8.80 11.26 17.37
C PHE A 41 8.59 11.25 18.88
N ILE A 42 7.95 12.31 19.37
CA ILE A 42 7.62 12.47 20.77
C ILE A 42 6.12 12.59 20.91
N VAL A 43 5.54 11.78 21.79
CA VAL A 43 4.15 11.94 22.24
C VAL A 43 4.20 12.76 23.51
N LYS A 44 3.65 13.97 23.44
CA LYS A 44 3.69 14.92 24.56
C LYS A 44 2.87 14.43 25.75
N SER A 45 3.36 14.74 26.95
CA SER A 45 2.60 14.52 28.18
C SER A 45 1.29 15.32 28.14
N THR A 46 0.25 14.78 28.77
CA THR A 46 -1.08 15.39 28.82
C THR A 46 -1.44 15.89 30.22
N SER A 47 -0.59 15.60 31.24
CA SER A 47 -0.82 16.00 32.62
C SER A 47 0.48 15.93 33.41
N LEU A 48 0.44 16.43 34.66
CA LEU A 48 1.59 16.35 35.58
C LEU A 48 1.90 14.92 36.04
N THR A 49 0.96 13.99 35.82
CA THR A 49 1.10 12.58 36.25
C THR A 49 1.70 11.68 35.16
N ASN A 50 1.93 12.19 33.96
CA ASN A 50 2.59 11.44 32.91
C ASN A 50 3.72 12.27 32.29
N ARG A 51 4.51 11.64 31.45
CA ARG A 51 5.70 12.26 30.83
C ARG A 51 5.67 12.08 29.32
N ASP A 52 6.53 12.83 28.64
CA ASP A 52 6.72 12.66 27.21
C ASP A 52 7.17 11.24 26.89
N LEU A 53 6.61 10.66 25.83
CA LEU A 53 7.02 9.38 25.29
C LEU A 53 7.97 9.63 24.11
N HIS A 54 9.19 9.14 24.21
CA HIS A 54 10.18 9.19 23.12
C HIS A 54 10.16 7.88 22.36
N VAL A 55 9.86 7.95 21.07
CA VAL A 55 9.68 6.78 20.20
C VAL A 55 10.67 6.88 19.05
N GLU A 56 11.32 5.75 18.73
CA GLU A 56 12.13 5.63 17.53
C GLU A 56 11.93 4.27 16.89
N PHE A 57 11.87 4.25 15.56
CA PHE A 57 11.75 3.04 14.76
C PHE A 57 12.80 3.04 13.66
N HIS A 58 13.41 1.86 13.42
CA HIS A 58 14.42 1.65 12.41
C HIS A 58 14.32 0.25 11.81
N GLY A 59 15.18 -0.05 10.84
CA GLY A 59 15.15 -1.34 10.16
C GLY A 59 13.83 -1.60 9.44
N GLY A 60 13.21 -0.54 8.91
CA GLY A 60 11.91 -0.63 8.27
C GLY A 60 11.95 -1.42 6.97
N LYS A 61 10.97 -2.31 6.79
CA LYS A 61 10.78 -3.13 5.59
C LYS A 61 9.33 -3.09 5.15
N LEU A 62 9.13 -2.92 3.84
CA LEU A 62 7.84 -3.14 3.20
C LEU A 62 7.90 -4.44 2.42
N VAL A 63 6.98 -5.35 2.71
CA VAL A 63 6.83 -6.64 2.02
C VAL A 63 5.40 -6.81 1.51
N GLY A 64 5.19 -7.77 0.62
CA GLY A 64 3.86 -8.09 0.10
C GLY A 64 3.61 -7.63 -1.33
N LEU A 65 4.50 -6.82 -1.92
CA LEU A 65 4.35 -6.33 -3.30
C LEU A 65 4.50 -7.44 -4.34
N VAL A 66 5.33 -8.44 -4.07
CA VAL A 66 5.56 -9.59 -4.95
C VAL A 66 4.70 -10.76 -4.50
N SER A 67 4.77 -11.12 -3.23
CA SER A 67 4.02 -12.24 -2.64
C SER A 67 3.50 -11.82 -1.27
N PRO A 68 2.20 -11.91 -1.02
CA PRO A 68 1.13 -12.43 -1.88
C PRO A 68 0.70 -11.48 -3.01
N GLY A 69 1.13 -10.24 -3.03
CA GLY A 69 0.81 -9.25 -4.05
C GLY A 69 -0.54 -8.57 -3.87
N LEU A 70 -0.87 -7.68 -4.82
CA LEU A 70 -2.16 -7.03 -4.88
C LEU A 70 -3.20 -8.01 -5.44
N VAL A 71 -4.45 -7.83 -5.04
CA VAL A 71 -5.58 -8.61 -5.56
C VAL A 71 -6.69 -7.65 -6.00
N ARG A 72 -7.49 -8.08 -6.98
CA ARG A 72 -8.64 -7.31 -7.42
C ARG A 72 -9.67 -7.21 -6.29
N TRP A 73 -10.23 -6.02 -6.12
CA TRP A 73 -11.27 -5.76 -5.13
C TRP A 73 -12.57 -5.37 -5.81
N GLY A 74 -13.48 -6.33 -5.94
CA GLY A 74 -14.73 -6.15 -6.67
C GLY A 74 -14.57 -6.26 -8.18
N ASP A 75 -15.63 -5.95 -8.92
CA ASP A 75 -15.63 -6.00 -10.37
C ASP A 75 -14.96 -4.79 -11.00
N CYS A 76 -14.21 -5.03 -12.06
CA CYS A 76 -13.75 -3.99 -12.95
C CYS A 76 -14.92 -3.45 -13.79
N SER A 77 -14.76 -2.27 -14.37
CA SER A 77 -15.64 -1.84 -15.45
C SER A 77 -15.43 -2.71 -16.69
N ALA A 78 -16.50 -2.94 -17.47
CA ALA A 78 -16.37 -3.59 -18.76
C ALA A 78 -15.43 -2.76 -19.66
N PRO A 79 -14.65 -3.40 -20.55
CA PRO A 79 -13.86 -2.64 -21.52
C PRO A 79 -14.79 -1.83 -22.42
N GLY A 80 -14.55 -0.55 -22.53
CA GLY A 80 -15.42 0.36 -23.24
C GLY A 80 -14.65 1.43 -24.01
N TRP A 81 -15.29 2.00 -25.01
CA TRP A 81 -14.73 3.08 -25.78
C TRP A 81 -14.70 4.40 -24.97
N GLN A 82 -13.54 5.05 -24.98
CA GLN A 82 -13.36 6.38 -24.46
C GLN A 82 -12.63 7.18 -25.54
N GLY A 83 -13.38 7.96 -26.33
CA GLY A 83 -12.84 8.51 -27.56
C GLY A 83 -12.49 7.38 -28.54
N PHE A 84 -11.26 7.35 -29.02
CA PHE A 84 -10.73 6.31 -29.92
C PHE A 84 -10.03 5.17 -29.19
N ASN A 85 -9.99 5.21 -27.88
CA ASN A 85 -9.30 4.21 -27.07
C ASN A 85 -10.28 3.36 -26.28
N VAL A 86 -9.90 2.09 -26.07
CA VAL A 86 -10.60 1.20 -25.14
C VAL A 86 -10.00 1.42 -23.75
N THR A 87 -10.86 1.57 -22.75
CA THR A 87 -10.44 1.79 -21.36
C THR A 87 -11.21 0.86 -20.44
N LEU A 88 -10.53 0.38 -19.40
CA LEU A 88 -11.15 -0.31 -18.28
C LEU A 88 -10.53 0.17 -16.97
N GLY A 89 -11.31 0.07 -15.89
CA GLY A 89 -10.86 0.48 -14.56
C GLY A 89 -11.16 -0.59 -13.52
N CYS A 90 -10.26 -0.73 -12.56
CA CYS A 90 -10.36 -1.73 -11.48
C CYS A 90 -9.87 -1.13 -10.17
N TYR A 91 -10.36 -1.70 -9.07
CA TYR A 91 -9.79 -1.46 -7.75
C TYR A 91 -8.92 -2.65 -7.35
N LEU A 92 -7.75 -2.36 -6.79
CA LEU A 92 -6.80 -3.35 -6.31
C LEU A 92 -6.61 -3.17 -4.80
N LEU A 93 -6.79 -4.25 -4.06
CA LEU A 93 -6.66 -4.24 -2.59
C LEU A 93 -5.20 -4.25 -2.18
N LEU A 94 -4.85 -3.38 -1.23
CA LEU A 94 -3.48 -3.21 -0.70
C LEU A 94 -3.27 -3.94 0.63
N ASP A 95 -4.26 -4.64 1.13
CA ASP A 95 -4.27 -5.19 2.49
C ASP A 95 -3.22 -6.30 2.72
N ASN A 96 -2.65 -6.85 1.65
CA ASN A 96 -1.56 -7.83 1.74
C ASN A 96 -0.17 -7.21 1.96
N LEU A 97 -0.07 -5.88 1.93
CA LEU A 97 1.18 -5.19 2.22
C LEU A 97 1.44 -5.14 3.72
N HIS A 98 2.70 -5.13 4.10
CA HIS A 98 3.09 -5.16 5.50
C HIS A 98 4.35 -4.32 5.70
N LEU A 99 4.25 -3.34 6.59
CA LEU A 99 5.38 -2.56 7.07
C LEU A 99 5.82 -3.10 8.43
N SER A 100 7.11 -3.32 8.61
CA SER A 100 7.68 -3.76 9.88
C SER A 100 8.88 -2.91 10.26
N TYR A 101 8.99 -2.65 11.56
CA TYR A 101 10.11 -1.89 12.15
C TYR A 101 10.48 -2.53 13.48
N VAL A 102 11.72 -2.28 13.89
CA VAL A 102 12.17 -2.49 15.27
C VAL A 102 12.49 -1.14 15.89
N GLY A 103 12.36 -1.03 17.18
CA GLY A 103 12.63 0.25 17.83
C GLY A 103 12.44 0.23 19.32
N SER A 104 12.23 1.41 19.88
CA SER A 104 12.07 1.58 21.30
C SER A 104 11.10 2.71 21.63
N ALA A 105 10.50 2.61 22.80
CA ALA A 105 9.66 3.64 23.38
C ALA A 105 10.04 3.83 24.85
N LYS A 106 10.27 5.08 25.24
CA LYS A 106 10.66 5.45 26.61
C LYS A 106 9.73 6.54 27.13
N GLY A 107 9.15 6.33 28.30
CA GLY A 107 8.29 7.33 28.95
C GLY A 107 6.83 6.96 29.00
N ASP A 108 6.45 5.70 28.77
CA ASP A 108 5.06 5.26 28.91
C ASP A 108 4.63 5.08 30.36
N SER A 109 5.57 4.92 31.28
CA SER A 109 5.33 4.75 32.71
C SER A 109 6.16 5.70 33.53
N VAL A 110 5.81 5.84 34.80
CA VAL A 110 6.55 6.68 35.79
C VAL A 110 7.99 6.20 35.99
N LEU A 111 8.25 4.93 35.77
CA LEU A 111 9.60 4.35 35.91
C LEU A 111 10.53 4.75 34.76
N ASN A 112 10.00 5.36 33.71
CA ASN A 112 10.76 5.80 32.53
C ASN A 112 11.63 4.69 31.92
N THR A 113 11.10 3.47 31.90
CA THR A 113 11.78 2.32 31.31
C THR A 113 11.80 2.43 29.79
N ASN A 114 12.94 2.13 29.19
CA ASN A 114 13.07 2.04 27.75
C ASN A 114 12.61 0.64 27.30
N LYS A 115 11.50 0.59 26.56
CA LYS A 115 10.95 -0.66 26.03
C LYS A 115 11.40 -0.86 24.58
N THR A 116 12.03 -2.00 24.31
CA THR A 116 12.33 -2.46 22.95
C THR A 116 11.07 -3.13 22.40
N LEU A 117 10.66 -2.74 21.19
CA LEU A 117 9.47 -3.29 20.57
C LEU A 117 9.63 -3.46 19.07
N SER A 118 8.79 -4.31 18.50
CA SER A 118 8.60 -4.43 17.06
C SER A 118 7.27 -3.81 16.69
N LEU A 119 7.25 -3.11 15.57
CA LEU A 119 6.07 -2.46 15.02
C LEU A 119 5.65 -3.17 13.75
N ASN A 120 4.36 -3.47 13.64
CA ASN A 120 3.74 -4.03 12.45
C ASN A 120 2.58 -3.12 12.02
N VAL A 121 2.60 -2.70 10.76
CA VAL A 121 1.57 -1.83 10.21
C VAL A 121 1.04 -2.44 8.92
N VAL A 122 -0.27 -2.60 8.84
CA VAL A 122 -0.93 -3.23 7.70
C VAL A 122 -2.06 -2.31 7.21
N PRO A 123 -2.15 -2.04 5.90
CA PRO A 123 -3.32 -1.37 5.36
C PRO A 123 -4.59 -2.21 5.59
N VAL A 124 -5.70 -1.56 5.86
CA VAL A 124 -7.00 -2.21 6.08
C VAL A 124 -8.03 -1.56 5.17
N LYS A 125 -8.70 -2.37 4.34
CA LYS A 125 -9.69 -1.91 3.37
C LYS A 125 -9.17 -0.73 2.55
N SER A 126 -7.92 -0.82 2.15
CA SER A 126 -7.22 0.21 1.40
C SER A 126 -6.99 -0.26 -0.03
N SER A 127 -7.17 0.62 -1.00
CA SER A 127 -7.13 0.23 -2.41
C SER A 127 -6.41 1.24 -3.28
N ALA A 128 -5.93 0.74 -4.42
CA ALA A 128 -5.49 1.54 -5.55
C ALA A 128 -6.56 1.47 -6.64
N PHE A 129 -6.76 2.57 -7.35
CA PHE A 129 -7.56 2.59 -8.57
C PHE A 129 -6.64 2.61 -9.77
N ILE A 130 -6.84 1.64 -10.67
CA ILE A 130 -6.07 1.51 -11.90
C ILE A 130 -7.00 1.66 -13.10
N GLU A 131 -6.60 2.49 -14.07
CA GLU A 131 -7.20 2.52 -15.39
C GLU A 131 -6.15 2.18 -16.43
N VAL A 132 -6.54 1.33 -17.37
CA VAL A 132 -5.70 0.93 -18.50
C VAL A 132 -6.40 1.32 -19.78
N THR A 133 -5.65 1.90 -20.72
CA THR A 133 -6.15 2.34 -22.02
C THR A 133 -5.37 1.70 -23.15
N SER A 134 -6.05 1.46 -24.28
CA SER A 134 -5.41 0.84 -25.45
C SER A 134 -4.35 1.74 -26.10
N GLY A 135 -4.43 3.07 -25.93
CA GLY A 135 -3.46 4.00 -26.49
C GLY A 135 -3.34 3.96 -28.01
N SER A 136 -2.40 4.72 -28.53
CA SER A 136 -2.07 4.75 -29.95
C SER A 136 -1.35 3.45 -30.34
N GLY A 137 -1.70 2.89 -31.53
CA GLY A 137 -1.07 1.67 -32.01
C GLY A 137 -1.52 0.39 -31.32
N GLY A 138 -2.53 0.45 -30.47
CA GLY A 138 -3.10 -0.72 -29.78
C GLY A 138 -2.25 -1.27 -28.64
N ILE A 139 -1.15 -0.60 -28.26
CA ILE A 139 -0.33 -1.01 -27.11
C ILE A 139 -0.98 -0.47 -25.85
N PRO A 140 -1.35 -1.33 -24.88
CA PRO A 140 -1.93 -0.87 -23.63
C PRO A 140 -0.97 0.04 -22.85
N SER A 141 -1.53 1.01 -22.16
CA SER A 141 -0.76 1.88 -21.28
C SER A 141 -1.54 2.19 -20.01
N LEU A 142 -0.82 2.53 -18.98
CA LEU A 142 -1.41 2.95 -17.71
C LEU A 142 -1.96 4.38 -17.87
N LYS A 143 -3.28 4.51 -17.69
CA LYS A 143 -3.95 5.82 -17.74
C LYS A 143 -4.03 6.47 -16.37
N THR A 144 -4.41 5.70 -15.36
CA THR A 144 -4.58 6.18 -13.99
C THR A 144 -3.98 5.18 -13.03
N TRP A 145 -3.23 5.68 -12.06
CA TRP A 145 -2.75 4.93 -10.91
C TRP A 145 -2.92 5.83 -9.69
N LEU A 146 -4.00 5.59 -8.95
CA LEU A 146 -4.39 6.42 -7.82
C LEU A 146 -4.46 5.57 -6.55
N ILE A 147 -3.72 5.96 -5.54
CA ILE A 147 -3.83 5.34 -4.21
C ILE A 147 -4.92 6.08 -3.45
N ARG A 148 -5.98 5.35 -3.11
CA ARG A 148 -7.10 5.90 -2.35
C ARG A 148 -6.70 6.09 -0.89
N PRO A 149 -7.48 6.83 -0.08
CA PRO A 149 -7.13 7.07 1.32
C PRO A 149 -6.80 5.78 2.05
N LEU A 150 -5.66 5.79 2.76
CA LEU A 150 -5.13 4.62 3.44
C LEU A 150 -5.60 4.59 4.89
N ASN A 151 -6.04 3.42 5.34
CA ASN A 151 -6.33 3.12 6.74
C ASN A 151 -5.35 2.06 7.20
N PHE A 152 -4.86 2.15 8.43
CA PHE A 152 -3.86 1.23 8.94
C PHE A 152 -4.30 0.57 10.24
N SER A 153 -3.93 -0.71 10.37
CA SER A 153 -3.90 -1.41 11.65
C SER A 153 -2.46 -1.35 12.16
N VAL A 154 -2.29 -0.86 13.38
CA VAL A 154 -0.99 -0.67 14.03
C VAL A 154 -0.88 -1.62 15.20
N GLY A 155 0.16 -2.46 15.22
CA GLY A 155 0.42 -3.39 16.30
C GLY A 155 1.86 -3.28 16.79
N VAL A 156 2.04 -3.29 18.11
CA VAL A 156 3.35 -3.35 18.76
C VAL A 156 3.46 -4.61 19.61
N THR A 157 4.67 -5.16 19.74
CA THR A 157 4.90 -6.42 20.43
C THR A 157 4.83 -6.31 21.95
N LYS A 158 4.99 -5.11 22.50
CA LYS A 158 4.86 -4.84 23.94
C LYS A 158 3.81 -3.77 24.19
N PRO A 159 2.91 -3.98 25.15
CA PRO A 159 1.90 -2.97 25.47
C PRO A 159 2.57 -1.72 26.07
N LEU A 160 2.08 -0.56 25.65
CA LEU A 160 2.48 0.73 26.20
C LEU A 160 1.35 1.25 27.09
N THR A 161 1.71 1.75 28.27
CA THR A 161 0.75 2.34 29.20
C THR A 161 0.51 3.80 28.82
N LEU A 162 -0.48 4.01 27.95
CA LEU A 162 -0.85 5.34 27.45
C LEU A 162 -2.32 5.60 27.73
N ASN A 163 -2.66 6.82 28.14
CA ASN A 163 -4.06 7.24 28.15
C ASN A 163 -4.58 7.37 26.71
N ASP A 164 -5.90 7.53 26.56
CA ASP A 164 -6.52 7.54 25.23
C ASP A 164 -5.97 8.65 24.33
N GLN A 165 -5.72 9.84 24.87
CA GLN A 165 -5.19 10.97 24.13
C GLN A 165 -3.77 10.68 23.60
N ARG A 166 -2.89 10.16 24.45
CA ARG A 166 -1.52 9.80 24.08
C ARG A 166 -1.48 8.61 23.12
N LYS A 167 -2.37 7.63 23.33
CA LYS A 167 -2.50 6.47 22.43
C LYS A 167 -2.93 6.90 21.04
N THR A 168 -3.91 7.80 20.94
CA THR A 168 -4.35 8.36 19.65
C THR A 168 -3.21 9.11 18.95
N ALA A 169 -2.46 9.93 19.68
CA ALA A 169 -1.31 10.66 19.12
C ALA A 169 -0.21 9.70 18.64
N PHE A 170 0.08 8.65 19.39
CA PHE A 170 1.04 7.59 19.03
C PHE A 170 0.63 6.90 17.71
N GLN A 171 -0.62 6.44 17.64
CA GLN A 171 -1.12 5.74 16.46
C GLN A 171 -1.22 6.65 15.23
N SER A 172 -1.61 7.92 15.42
CA SER A 172 -1.72 8.89 14.33
C SER A 172 -0.37 9.21 13.70
N GLU A 173 0.68 9.35 14.50
CA GLU A 173 2.01 9.61 13.98
C GLU A 173 2.56 8.40 13.20
N ILE A 174 2.34 7.19 13.71
CA ILE A 174 2.72 5.97 13.00
C ILE A 174 1.95 5.86 11.67
N ALA A 175 0.66 6.13 11.67
CA ALA A 175 -0.14 6.11 10.44
C ALA A 175 0.37 7.13 9.41
N LYS A 176 0.71 8.34 9.85
CA LYS A 176 1.27 9.38 8.99
C LYS A 176 2.60 8.96 8.36
N GLN A 177 3.52 8.42 9.16
CA GLN A 177 4.81 7.95 8.67
C GLN A 177 4.66 6.74 7.74
N SER A 178 3.74 5.84 8.06
CA SER A 178 3.45 4.65 7.25
C SER A 178 2.85 5.03 5.90
N GLN A 179 1.94 6.00 5.88
CA GLN A 179 1.37 6.53 4.65
C GLN A 179 2.46 7.11 3.74
N ALA A 180 3.34 7.94 4.29
CA ALA A 180 4.43 8.54 3.53
C ALA A 180 5.36 7.47 2.94
N ALA A 181 5.75 6.48 3.74
CA ALA A 181 6.61 5.39 3.29
C ALA A 181 5.95 4.56 2.17
N LEU A 182 4.68 4.20 2.35
CA LEU A 182 3.94 3.39 1.40
C LEU A 182 3.72 4.13 0.08
N LEU A 183 3.29 5.39 0.12
CA LEU A 183 3.08 6.21 -1.08
C LEU A 183 4.37 6.40 -1.87
N ASN A 184 5.49 6.59 -1.19
CA ASN A 184 6.79 6.75 -1.86
C ASN A 184 7.14 5.53 -2.71
N VAL A 185 6.86 4.33 -2.22
CA VAL A 185 7.12 3.09 -2.97
C VAL A 185 6.06 2.88 -4.06
N LEU A 186 4.78 3.02 -3.74
CA LEU A 186 3.67 2.73 -4.66
C LEU A 186 3.61 3.69 -5.85
N LEU A 187 4.01 4.95 -5.67
CA LEU A 187 3.91 5.99 -6.71
C LEU A 187 5.19 6.15 -7.54
N VAL A 188 6.27 5.47 -7.20
CA VAL A 188 7.56 5.56 -7.92
C VAL A 188 7.95 4.19 -8.48
N ARG A 189 8.65 3.37 -7.71
CA ARG A 189 9.19 2.11 -8.21
C ARG A 189 8.11 1.07 -8.52
N PHE A 190 7.10 0.96 -7.67
CA PHE A 190 6.01 0.02 -7.94
C PHE A 190 5.15 0.47 -9.12
N LYS A 191 4.94 1.78 -9.28
CA LYS A 191 4.25 2.31 -10.47
C LYS A 191 4.96 1.90 -11.76
N GLU A 192 6.29 1.89 -11.76
CA GLU A 192 7.07 1.41 -12.92
C GLU A 192 6.77 -0.05 -13.23
N ALA A 193 6.68 -0.90 -12.21
CA ALA A 193 6.30 -2.30 -12.39
C ALA A 193 4.87 -2.43 -12.97
N VAL A 194 3.95 -1.60 -12.51
CA VAL A 194 2.56 -1.57 -13.02
C VAL A 194 2.54 -1.12 -14.49
N GLU A 195 3.27 -0.08 -14.85
CA GLU A 195 3.37 0.40 -16.23
C GLU A 195 3.92 -0.67 -17.18
N ARG A 196 4.99 -1.35 -16.78
CA ARG A 196 5.57 -2.45 -17.56
C ARG A 196 4.58 -3.59 -17.73
N SER A 197 3.84 -3.91 -16.68
CA SER A 197 2.91 -5.04 -16.66
C SER A 197 1.73 -4.80 -17.61
N VAL A 198 1.12 -3.61 -17.58
CA VAL A 198 -0.02 -3.31 -18.45
C VAL A 198 0.38 -3.25 -19.92
N ARG A 199 1.60 -2.81 -20.24
CA ARG A 199 2.11 -2.77 -21.61
C ARG A 199 2.35 -4.15 -22.21
N SER A 200 2.56 -5.16 -21.38
CA SER A 200 2.93 -6.52 -21.84
C SER A 200 1.73 -7.44 -22.03
N VAL A 201 0.54 -7.04 -21.67
CA VAL A 201 -0.66 -7.89 -21.72
C VAL A 201 -1.73 -7.22 -22.59
N LYS A 202 -2.22 -7.94 -23.58
CA LYS A 202 -3.25 -7.43 -24.49
C LYS A 202 -4.57 -7.23 -23.74
N MET A 203 -5.19 -6.06 -23.95
CA MET A 203 -6.48 -5.73 -23.37
C MET A 203 -7.63 -6.53 -24.00
N PRO A 204 -8.69 -6.79 -23.23
CA PRO A 204 -9.93 -7.33 -23.79
C PRO A 204 -10.58 -6.33 -24.73
N LYS A 205 -11.33 -6.86 -25.71
CA LYS A 205 -12.08 -6.04 -26.66
C LYS A 205 -13.32 -5.46 -26.00
N PRO A 206 -13.74 -4.26 -26.41
CA PRO A 206 -14.96 -3.64 -25.91
C PRO A 206 -16.21 -4.34 -26.36
#